data_174e2295825262f344c0d0d4bc4d17a7
#
_entry.id   174e2295825262f344c0d0d4bc4d17a7
#
_cell.length_a   1.000
_cell.length_b   1.000
_cell.length_c   1.000
_cell.angle_alpha   90.00
_cell.angle_beta   90.00
_cell.angle_gamma   90.00
#
_symmetry.space_group_name_H-M   'P 1'
#
loop_
_entity.id
_entity.type
_entity.pdbx_description
1 polymer ?
#
loop_
_entity_poly.entity_id
_entity_poly.type
_entity_poly.pdbx_seq_one_letter_code
_entity_poly.pdbx_strand_id
1 'polypeptide(L)'
;MTLVSALRRASVAAILFLGASAAQASVAFHVTVTTERVNKPGVKTSLPARTTQESDVVLGEQYLSVRDGKALSVLDFATRRRHVIDMATSTYDTYSLFDVAGFRVFELRHRQGIAGMLKAGGLEQHATLPVYEEQALSVLDNKRRGALQPQLLDGAVLWSLDRDPLLRLGIAGSPVSGDDATAFAQYVRYSWGGHPLVLKLLADGKRIPADFTLHYQEVGGKVARHFRISALTAGAPATYSLATYRPRPLAADAPPLERVLAQAALLPPLSPQAHPALRAEAEKLFAAEKPFEAFLTMLEDHFSTGALVEKLSLQQQRAMQECQPIHDLTRGLQAKDKEGIADALATVQELRKRTGLEQPVLALFEGNLRAKLGQWPEATALYLQVLQAKPQMAAVYQDLGDALLAQFDAPNAWRSWDAGRAMAPSLRQFRKVNDLERSLLNDYPAFFADAKAVQPSTSRPASSTKTEGSTNLP
;
A
#
# COMPACT_ATOMS: atom_id res chain seq x y z
N MET A 1 -29.15 -59.04 -33.63
CA MET A 1 -29.08 -57.95 -32.57
C MET A 1 -27.84 -58.18 -31.74
N THR A 2 -26.99 -57.22 -31.56
CA THR A 2 -25.72 -57.21 -30.79
C THR A 2 -24.44 -57.10 -31.58
N LEU A 3 -24.19 -55.92 -32.18
CA LEU A 3 -22.83 -55.52 -32.58
C LEU A 3 -22.70 -53.99 -32.81
N VAL A 4 -23.70 -53.23 -32.43
CA VAL A 4 -23.72 -51.75 -32.63
C VAL A 4 -23.60 -50.95 -31.32
N SER A 5 -23.65 -51.64 -30.14
CA SER A 5 -23.61 -50.95 -28.84
C SER A 5 -22.21 -50.85 -28.18
N ALA A 6 -21.19 -51.50 -28.78
CA ALA A 6 -19.82 -51.53 -28.23
C ALA A 6 -18.91 -50.40 -28.79
N LEU A 7 -19.27 -49.78 -29.91
CA LEU A 7 -18.45 -48.71 -30.54
C LEU A 7 -18.78 -47.27 -30.09
N ARG A 8 -19.80 -47.09 -29.28
CA ARG A 8 -20.17 -45.75 -28.75
C ARG A 8 -19.60 -45.42 -27.36
N ARG A 9 -18.92 -46.36 -26.69
CA ARG A 9 -18.32 -46.14 -25.36
C ARG A 9 -16.80 -45.94 -25.40
N ALA A 10 -16.14 -46.13 -26.54
CA ALA A 10 -14.69 -45.94 -26.67
C ALA A 10 -14.30 -44.53 -27.17
N SER A 11 -15.24 -43.72 -27.65
CA SER A 11 -14.93 -42.39 -28.22
C SER A 11 -15.10 -41.22 -27.24
N VAL A 12 -15.55 -41.44 -26.00
CA VAL A 12 -15.70 -40.37 -24.98
C VAL A 12 -14.53 -40.36 -23.98
N ALA A 13 -13.69 -41.38 -23.96
CA ALA A 13 -12.52 -41.44 -23.05
C ALA A 13 -11.22 -40.84 -23.63
N ALA A 14 -11.20 -40.42 -24.90
CA ALA A 14 -9.99 -39.93 -25.59
C ALA A 14 -9.93 -38.39 -25.76
N ILE A 15 -10.91 -37.64 -25.24
CA ILE A 15 -10.92 -36.17 -25.37
C ILE A 15 -10.67 -35.45 -24.04
N LEU A 16 -10.39 -36.17 -22.94
CA LEU A 16 -10.15 -35.59 -21.61
C LEU A 16 -8.66 -35.52 -21.20
N PHE A 17 -7.72 -35.69 -22.15
CA PHE A 17 -6.28 -35.62 -21.84
C PHE A 17 -5.47 -34.66 -22.72
N LEU A 18 -6.06 -33.58 -23.20
CA LEU A 18 -5.32 -32.53 -23.92
C LEU A 18 -5.53 -31.14 -23.28
N GLY A 19 -5.74 -31.08 -21.98
CA GLY A 19 -5.69 -29.91 -21.15
C GLY A 19 -4.63 -30.02 -20.06
N ALA A 20 -3.49 -30.63 -20.36
CA ALA A 20 -2.29 -30.39 -19.58
C ALA A 20 -1.90 -28.92 -19.87
N SER A 21 -2.39 -27.99 -19.06
CA SER A 21 -1.78 -26.68 -18.92
C SER A 21 -0.29 -26.95 -18.79
N ALA A 22 0.51 -26.53 -19.75
CA ALA A 22 1.95 -26.50 -19.61
C ALA A 22 2.19 -25.82 -18.27
N ALA A 23 2.64 -26.56 -17.25
CA ALA A 23 3.05 -26.01 -15.99
C ALA A 23 4.11 -24.98 -16.35
N GLN A 24 3.78 -23.69 -16.21
CA GLN A 24 4.73 -22.63 -16.46
C GLN A 24 5.92 -22.90 -15.56
N ALA A 25 7.11 -22.98 -16.15
CA ALA A 25 8.31 -23.34 -15.44
C ALA A 25 8.61 -22.22 -14.43
N SER A 26 8.47 -22.52 -13.16
CA SER A 26 8.95 -21.67 -12.08
C SER A 26 10.43 -21.96 -11.83
N VAL A 27 11.18 -20.94 -11.40
CA VAL A 27 12.62 -21.01 -11.22
C VAL A 27 12.98 -20.75 -9.77
N ALA A 28 13.90 -21.53 -9.22
CA ALA A 28 14.50 -21.27 -7.92
C ALA A 28 16.03 -21.12 -8.06
N PHE A 29 16.61 -20.27 -7.22
CA PHE A 29 18.06 -20.05 -7.17
C PHE A 29 18.51 -19.58 -5.79
N HIS A 30 19.78 -19.79 -5.52
CA HIS A 30 20.49 -19.19 -4.40
C HIS A 30 21.23 -17.94 -4.85
N VAL A 31 21.19 -16.88 -4.05
CA VAL A 31 21.86 -15.62 -4.35
C VAL A 31 22.71 -15.18 -3.17
N THR A 32 23.95 -14.84 -3.45
CA THR A 32 24.87 -14.13 -2.53
C THR A 32 25.00 -12.68 -2.97
N VAL A 33 24.70 -11.74 -2.09
CA VAL A 33 24.79 -10.31 -2.36
C VAL A 33 25.85 -9.69 -1.46
N THR A 34 26.94 -9.21 -2.04
CA THR A 34 27.97 -8.45 -1.34
C THR A 34 27.76 -6.95 -1.59
N THR A 35 27.49 -6.20 -0.54
CA THR A 35 27.38 -4.74 -0.58
C THR A 35 28.69 -4.10 -0.17
N GLU A 36 29.26 -3.24 -1.01
CA GLU A 36 30.45 -2.46 -0.75
C GLU A 36 30.11 -0.98 -0.72
N ARG A 37 30.66 -0.24 0.27
CA ARG A 37 30.44 1.19 0.45
C ARG A 37 31.78 1.94 0.41
N VAL A 38 31.80 3.01 -0.38
CA VAL A 38 32.91 3.96 -0.43
C VAL A 38 32.38 5.31 0.03
N ASN A 39 32.71 5.70 1.24
CA ASN A 39 32.25 6.96 1.81
C ASN A 39 32.94 8.17 1.17
N LYS A 40 32.22 9.28 1.10
CA LYS A 40 32.81 10.58 0.77
C LYS A 40 33.82 10.99 1.86
N PRO A 41 34.90 11.71 1.51
CA PRO A 41 35.83 12.23 2.51
C PRO A 41 35.12 13.04 3.58
N GLY A 42 35.45 12.78 4.85
CA GLY A 42 34.86 13.47 6.00
C GLY A 42 33.50 12.94 6.47
N VAL A 43 32.85 12.03 5.75
CA VAL A 43 31.58 11.42 6.16
C VAL A 43 31.85 10.23 7.05
N LYS A 44 31.40 10.31 8.30
CA LYS A 44 31.38 9.17 9.25
C LYS A 44 30.06 8.43 9.12
N THR A 45 30.12 7.11 9.02
CA THR A 45 28.93 6.22 9.03
C THR A 45 29.17 5.08 9.99
N SER A 46 28.10 4.63 10.64
CA SER A 46 28.11 3.39 11.45
C SER A 46 27.92 2.12 10.59
N LEU A 47 27.61 2.29 9.29
CA LEU A 47 27.41 1.16 8.40
C LEU A 47 28.75 0.54 8.01
N PRO A 48 28.87 -0.80 8.01
CA PRO A 48 30.09 -1.47 7.60
C PRO A 48 30.41 -1.23 6.14
N ALA A 49 31.72 -1.10 5.81
CA ALA A 49 32.19 -0.90 4.45
C ALA A 49 31.84 -2.07 3.52
N ARG A 50 31.73 -3.28 4.08
CA ARG A 50 31.35 -4.49 3.33
C ARG A 50 30.42 -5.36 4.16
N THR A 51 29.34 -5.84 3.51
CA THR A 51 28.40 -6.83 4.08
C THR A 51 28.09 -7.89 3.05
N THR A 52 27.82 -9.11 3.48
CA THR A 52 27.36 -10.20 2.62
C THR A 52 26.05 -10.76 3.18
N GLN A 53 25.11 -11.01 2.31
CA GLN A 53 23.80 -11.60 2.60
C GLN A 53 23.54 -12.74 1.61
N GLU A 54 22.96 -13.83 2.09
CA GLU A 54 22.59 -14.99 1.29
C GLU A 54 21.09 -15.21 1.41
N SER A 55 20.44 -15.56 0.28
CA SER A 55 19.00 -15.81 0.24
C SER A 55 18.66 -16.87 -0.80
N ASP A 56 17.61 -17.64 -0.51
CA ASP A 56 16.99 -18.52 -1.51
C ASP A 56 15.76 -17.82 -2.10
N VAL A 57 15.67 -17.81 -3.41
CA VAL A 57 14.63 -17.12 -4.16
C VAL A 57 13.84 -18.12 -4.98
N VAL A 58 12.52 -18.00 -4.96
CA VAL A 58 11.62 -18.75 -5.84
C VAL A 58 10.80 -17.75 -6.64
N LEU A 59 10.85 -17.89 -7.96
CA LEU A 59 10.02 -17.17 -8.91
C LEU A 59 8.90 -18.11 -9.32
N GLY A 60 7.71 -17.93 -8.75
CA GLY A 60 6.51 -18.67 -9.11
C GLY A 60 5.72 -17.96 -10.21
N GLU A 61 4.60 -18.53 -10.61
CA GLU A 61 3.76 -17.99 -11.70
C GLU A 61 3.20 -16.59 -11.40
N GLN A 62 2.66 -16.42 -10.19
CA GLN A 62 2.04 -15.18 -9.75
C GLN A 62 2.57 -14.71 -8.38
N TYR A 63 3.71 -15.26 -7.98
CA TYR A 63 4.34 -14.90 -6.73
C TYR A 63 5.87 -14.93 -6.83
N LEU A 64 6.48 -14.27 -5.89
CA LEU A 64 7.92 -14.27 -5.66
C LEU A 64 8.15 -14.51 -4.17
N SER A 65 9.04 -15.45 -3.82
CA SER A 65 9.45 -15.60 -2.42
C SER A 65 10.95 -15.47 -2.24
N VAL A 66 11.32 -14.88 -1.11
CA VAL A 66 12.73 -14.66 -0.70
C VAL A 66 12.89 -15.15 0.73
N ARG A 67 13.73 -16.16 0.91
CA ARG A 67 14.09 -16.68 2.23
C ARG A 67 15.46 -16.19 2.64
N ASP A 68 15.54 -15.54 3.78
CA ASP A 68 16.77 -15.10 4.43
C ASP A 68 16.81 -15.70 5.85
N GLY A 69 17.58 -16.76 6.01
CA GLY A 69 17.61 -17.52 7.24
C GLY A 69 16.23 -18.06 7.65
N LYS A 70 15.68 -17.53 8.75
CA LYS A 70 14.35 -17.89 9.28
C LYS A 70 13.22 -16.94 8.82
N ALA A 71 13.54 -15.91 8.09
CA ALA A 71 12.55 -15.00 7.51
C ALA A 71 12.21 -15.42 6.08
N LEU A 72 10.92 -15.47 5.76
CA LEU A 72 10.44 -15.72 4.41
C LEU A 72 9.48 -14.62 4.02
N SER A 73 9.78 -13.90 2.96
CA SER A 73 8.89 -12.90 2.36
C SER A 73 8.26 -13.48 1.10
N VAL A 74 6.94 -13.40 0.98
CA VAL A 74 6.20 -13.81 -0.20
C VAL A 74 5.46 -12.59 -0.74
N LEU A 75 5.71 -12.24 -2.00
CA LEU A 75 4.96 -11.23 -2.72
C LEU A 75 3.99 -11.95 -3.66
N ASP A 76 2.71 -11.82 -3.40
CA ASP A 76 1.61 -12.36 -4.19
C ASP A 76 1.05 -11.27 -5.10
N PHE A 77 1.35 -11.37 -6.38
CA PHE A 77 0.91 -10.39 -7.38
C PHE A 77 -0.57 -10.56 -7.76
N ALA A 78 -1.11 -11.79 -7.65
CA ALA A 78 -2.52 -12.06 -7.94
C ALA A 78 -3.43 -11.36 -6.93
N THR A 79 -3.14 -11.49 -5.65
CA THR A 79 -3.91 -10.86 -4.56
C THR A 79 -3.39 -9.48 -4.19
N ARG A 80 -2.24 -9.06 -4.73
CA ARG A 80 -1.53 -7.81 -4.39
C ARG A 80 -1.22 -7.71 -2.90
N ARG A 81 -0.76 -8.84 -2.33
CA ARG A 81 -0.39 -8.95 -0.92
C ARG A 81 1.08 -9.33 -0.76
N ARG A 82 1.65 -8.87 0.34
CA ARG A 82 2.98 -9.27 0.79
C ARG A 82 2.86 -9.92 2.14
N HIS A 83 3.32 -11.18 2.23
CA HIS A 83 3.35 -11.93 3.49
C HIS A 83 4.77 -11.95 4.03
N VAL A 84 4.93 -11.55 5.28
CA VAL A 84 6.20 -11.61 6.01
C VAL A 84 6.07 -12.72 7.06
N ILE A 85 6.79 -13.81 6.83
CA ILE A 85 6.66 -15.05 7.57
C ILE A 85 7.89 -15.23 8.46
N ASP A 86 7.67 -15.42 9.74
CA ASP A 86 8.67 -15.91 10.69
C ASP A 86 8.57 -17.43 10.77
N MET A 87 9.52 -18.11 10.14
CA MET A 87 9.57 -19.57 10.10
C MET A 87 9.88 -20.19 11.46
N ALA A 88 10.53 -19.45 12.38
CA ALA A 88 10.85 -19.96 13.71
C ALA A 88 9.60 -20.10 14.60
N THR A 89 8.66 -19.17 14.44
CA THR A 89 7.39 -19.16 15.19
C THR A 89 6.21 -19.70 14.38
N SER A 90 6.42 -19.99 13.10
CA SER A 90 5.39 -20.36 12.14
C SER A 90 4.24 -19.35 12.09
N THR A 91 4.59 -18.05 12.11
CA THR A 91 3.61 -16.95 12.06
C THR A 91 3.87 -16.03 10.87
N TYR A 92 2.82 -15.32 10.42
CA TYR A 92 2.95 -14.33 9.36
C TYR A 92 2.15 -13.08 9.61
N ASP A 93 2.62 -11.98 9.00
CA ASP A 93 1.90 -10.73 8.83
C ASP A 93 1.61 -10.50 7.36
N THR A 94 0.48 -9.84 7.05
CA THR A 94 0.07 -9.54 5.68
C THR A 94 -0.01 -8.03 5.48
N TYR A 95 0.62 -7.57 4.38
CA TYR A 95 0.65 -6.18 3.96
C TYR A 95 0.13 -6.05 2.53
N SER A 96 -0.23 -4.84 2.12
CA SER A 96 -0.57 -4.53 0.73
C SER A 96 0.70 -4.37 -0.12
N LEU A 97 0.70 -4.82 -1.38
CA LEU A 97 1.79 -4.46 -2.31
C LEU A 97 1.75 -2.99 -2.71
N PHE A 98 0.63 -2.31 -2.55
CA PHE A 98 0.53 -0.89 -2.79
C PHE A 98 1.36 -0.06 -1.80
N ASP A 99 1.64 -0.59 -0.60
CA ASP A 99 2.48 0.10 0.39
C ASP A 99 3.89 0.34 -0.16
N VAL A 100 4.47 -0.65 -0.83
CA VAL A 100 5.81 -0.56 -1.41
C VAL A 100 5.83 0.41 -2.60
N ALA A 101 4.91 0.25 -3.55
CA ALA A 101 4.82 1.11 -4.72
C ALA A 101 4.51 2.56 -4.33
N GLY A 102 3.50 2.75 -3.45
CA GLY A 102 3.10 4.06 -2.95
C GLY A 102 4.22 4.76 -2.20
N PHE A 103 4.87 4.07 -1.25
CA PHE A 103 6.02 4.64 -0.54
C PHE A 103 7.10 5.13 -1.49
N ARG A 104 7.50 4.31 -2.47
CA ARG A 104 8.59 4.68 -3.41
C ARG A 104 8.24 5.87 -4.28
N VAL A 105 7.00 5.96 -4.74
CA VAL A 105 6.51 7.11 -5.52
C VAL A 105 6.49 8.38 -4.68
N PHE A 106 5.97 8.32 -3.45
CA PHE A 106 5.95 9.47 -2.55
C PHE A 106 7.36 9.89 -2.13
N GLU A 107 8.22 8.93 -1.83
CA GLU A 107 9.61 9.18 -1.45
C GLU A 107 10.38 9.86 -2.58
N LEU A 108 10.21 9.43 -3.84
CA LEU A 108 10.84 10.10 -4.98
C LEU A 108 10.41 11.56 -5.08
N ARG A 109 9.11 11.83 -4.96
CA ARG A 109 8.58 13.21 -4.99
C ARG A 109 9.13 14.06 -3.84
N HIS A 110 9.23 13.48 -2.65
CA HIS A 110 9.78 14.16 -1.47
C HIS A 110 11.25 14.52 -1.67
N ARG A 111 12.08 13.58 -2.15
CA ARG A 111 13.49 13.80 -2.45
C ARG A 111 13.69 14.85 -3.53
N GLN A 112 12.86 14.84 -4.57
CA GLN A 112 12.87 15.90 -5.60
C GLN A 112 12.55 17.28 -5.01
N GLY A 113 11.60 17.37 -4.08
CA GLY A 113 11.30 18.60 -3.35
C GLY A 113 12.52 19.10 -2.54
N ILE A 114 13.18 18.21 -1.80
CA ILE A 114 14.40 18.52 -1.05
C ILE A 114 15.51 18.98 -2.00
N ALA A 115 15.75 18.27 -3.11
CA ALA A 115 16.75 18.64 -4.09
C ALA A 115 16.48 20.04 -4.68
N GLY A 116 15.20 20.37 -4.93
CA GLY A 116 14.77 21.70 -5.35
C GLY A 116 15.09 22.80 -4.32
N MET A 117 14.84 22.53 -3.04
CA MET A 117 15.19 23.47 -1.94
C MET A 117 16.71 23.65 -1.82
N LEU A 118 17.47 22.55 -1.87
CA LEU A 118 18.95 22.63 -1.84
C LEU A 118 19.50 23.45 -3.01
N LYS A 119 18.95 23.24 -4.22
CA LYS A 119 19.33 24.02 -5.41
C LYS A 119 19.01 25.51 -5.23
N ALA A 120 17.83 25.85 -4.73
CA ALA A 120 17.45 27.24 -4.44
C ALA A 120 18.37 27.92 -3.40
N GLY A 121 18.93 27.14 -2.46
CA GLY A 121 19.89 27.57 -1.46
C GLY A 121 21.36 27.53 -1.90
N GLY A 122 21.67 27.15 -3.15
CA GLY A 122 23.06 27.02 -3.64
C GLY A 122 23.82 25.82 -3.04
N LEU A 123 23.07 24.81 -2.57
CA LEU A 123 23.60 23.61 -1.88
C LEU A 123 23.38 22.32 -2.68
N GLU A 124 23.21 22.42 -4.00
CA GLU A 124 22.92 21.28 -4.87
C GLU A 124 23.98 20.16 -4.83
N GLN A 125 25.23 20.46 -4.46
CA GLN A 125 26.29 19.46 -4.28
C GLN A 125 25.99 18.45 -3.16
N HIS A 126 25.04 18.76 -2.28
CA HIS A 126 24.59 17.87 -1.21
C HIS A 126 23.41 16.98 -1.61
N ALA A 127 22.78 17.24 -2.76
CA ALA A 127 21.73 16.38 -3.28
C ALA A 127 22.30 15.11 -3.91
N THR A 128 21.54 14.03 -3.88
CA THR A 128 21.82 12.83 -4.68
C THR A 128 21.44 13.09 -6.13
N LEU A 129 22.19 12.52 -7.08
CA LEU A 129 21.84 12.64 -8.49
C LEU A 129 20.51 11.93 -8.76
N PRO A 130 19.57 12.56 -9.51
CA PRO A 130 18.25 12.01 -9.77
C PRO A 130 18.26 10.57 -10.31
N VAL A 131 19.24 10.22 -11.15
CA VAL A 131 19.38 8.86 -11.69
C VAL A 131 19.58 7.80 -10.62
N TYR A 132 20.29 8.13 -9.55
CA TYR A 132 20.49 7.19 -8.44
C TYR A 132 19.30 7.15 -7.48
N GLU A 133 18.49 8.20 -7.43
CA GLU A 133 17.20 8.18 -6.72
C GLU A 133 16.21 7.26 -7.44
N GLU A 134 16.14 7.37 -8.78
CA GLU A 134 15.36 6.47 -9.63
C GLU A 134 15.86 5.01 -9.52
N GLN A 135 17.19 4.82 -9.44
CA GLN A 135 17.82 3.51 -9.22
C GLN A 135 17.41 2.92 -7.86
N ALA A 136 17.47 3.71 -6.79
CA ALA A 136 17.15 3.23 -5.44
C ALA A 136 15.66 2.90 -5.27
N LEU A 137 14.79 3.71 -5.87
CA LEU A 137 13.34 3.61 -5.68
C LEU A 137 12.63 2.81 -6.78
N SER A 138 13.32 2.46 -7.87
CA SER A 138 12.73 1.77 -9.04
C SER A 138 11.56 2.52 -9.69
N VAL A 139 11.56 3.83 -9.57
CA VAL A 139 10.53 4.74 -10.11
C VAL A 139 11.20 5.68 -11.10
N LEU A 140 10.56 5.91 -12.24
CA LEU A 140 11.07 6.82 -13.27
C LEU A 140 10.39 8.19 -13.14
N ASP A 141 11.20 9.26 -13.17
CA ASP A 141 10.66 10.60 -13.40
C ASP A 141 10.28 10.75 -14.88
N ASN A 142 8.99 10.90 -15.15
CA ASN A 142 8.46 11.05 -16.52
C ASN A 142 9.05 12.22 -17.32
N LYS A 143 9.77 13.14 -16.68
CA LYS A 143 10.44 14.26 -17.31
C LYS A 143 11.79 13.87 -17.92
N ARG A 144 12.38 12.75 -17.49
CA ARG A 144 13.68 12.31 -17.89
C ARG A 144 13.59 11.41 -19.12
N ARG A 145 14.29 11.79 -20.18
CA ARG A 145 14.44 11.00 -21.41
C ARG A 145 15.92 10.66 -21.57
N GLY A 146 16.27 9.41 -21.36
CA GLY A 146 17.61 8.89 -21.57
C GLY A 146 17.55 7.44 -22.03
N ALA A 147 18.62 6.95 -22.61
CA ALA A 147 18.80 5.55 -22.96
C ALA A 147 20.06 5.02 -22.28
N LEU A 148 20.02 3.76 -21.86
CA LEU A 148 21.19 3.07 -21.33
C LEU A 148 22.25 2.96 -22.42
N GLN A 149 23.48 3.31 -22.08
CA GLN A 149 24.66 3.25 -22.96
C GLN A 149 25.53 2.07 -22.51
N PRO A 150 25.77 1.08 -23.38
CA PRO A 150 26.66 -0.03 -23.08
C PRO A 150 28.11 0.32 -23.28
N GLN A 151 28.98 -0.16 -22.41
CA GLN A 151 30.41 -0.19 -22.52
C GLN A 151 30.91 -1.62 -22.32
N LEU A 152 31.58 -2.19 -23.31
CA LEU A 152 32.17 -3.52 -23.19
C LEU A 152 33.35 -3.49 -22.22
N LEU A 153 33.37 -4.44 -21.30
CA LEU A 153 34.45 -4.72 -20.37
C LEU A 153 34.89 -6.17 -20.59
N ASP A 154 36.05 -6.55 -20.04
CA ASP A 154 36.45 -7.95 -20.03
C ASP A 154 35.45 -8.78 -19.23
N GLY A 155 34.79 -9.74 -19.89
CA GLY A 155 33.80 -10.63 -19.32
C GLY A 155 32.48 -9.97 -18.86
N ALA A 156 32.20 -8.71 -19.20
CA ALA A 156 30.97 -8.00 -18.78
C ALA A 156 30.60 -6.83 -19.68
N VAL A 157 29.40 -6.31 -19.49
CA VAL A 157 28.92 -5.05 -20.08
C VAL A 157 28.53 -4.09 -18.96
N LEU A 158 29.12 -2.88 -18.98
CA LEU A 158 28.72 -1.80 -18.08
C LEU A 158 27.65 -0.96 -18.78
N TRP A 159 26.51 -0.81 -18.12
CA TRP A 159 25.40 0.01 -18.57
C TRP A 159 25.33 1.30 -17.75
N SER A 160 25.39 2.44 -18.41
CA SER A 160 25.35 3.77 -17.80
C SER A 160 24.20 4.60 -18.36
N LEU A 161 23.69 5.52 -17.56
CA LEU A 161 22.75 6.56 -17.98
C LEU A 161 23.39 7.92 -17.68
N ASP A 162 23.46 8.81 -18.67
CA ASP A 162 24.10 10.14 -18.55
C ASP A 162 25.55 10.07 -17.97
N ARG A 163 26.31 9.03 -18.33
CA ARG A 163 27.65 8.67 -17.84
C ARG A 163 27.71 8.09 -16.42
N ASP A 164 26.59 8.01 -15.74
CA ASP A 164 26.52 7.39 -14.41
C ASP A 164 26.35 5.87 -14.55
N PRO A 165 27.25 5.05 -13.99
CA PRO A 165 27.15 3.60 -14.05
C PRO A 165 25.98 3.14 -13.19
N LEU A 166 25.10 2.28 -13.75
CA LEU A 166 23.95 1.71 -13.05
C LEU A 166 24.02 0.19 -12.89
N LEU A 167 24.47 -0.50 -13.94
CA LEU A 167 24.53 -1.96 -13.98
C LEU A 167 25.82 -2.43 -14.66
N ARG A 168 26.60 -3.28 -13.98
CA ARG A 168 27.59 -4.14 -14.62
C ARG A 168 26.96 -5.52 -14.75
N LEU A 169 26.86 -6.05 -15.96
CA LEU A 169 26.22 -7.32 -16.27
C LEU A 169 27.26 -8.30 -16.81
N GLY A 170 27.45 -9.45 -16.12
CA GLY A 170 28.32 -10.53 -16.58
C GLY A 170 27.77 -11.17 -17.84
N ILE A 171 28.68 -11.72 -18.68
CA ILE A 171 28.30 -12.39 -19.92
C ILE A 171 27.63 -13.75 -19.61
N ALA A 172 28.07 -14.44 -18.55
CA ALA A 172 27.55 -15.73 -18.15
C ALA A 172 26.12 -15.60 -17.56
N GLY A 173 25.28 -16.60 -17.82
CA GLY A 173 23.93 -16.69 -17.28
C GLY A 173 23.14 -17.83 -17.89
N SER A 174 22.04 -18.19 -17.27
CA SER A 174 21.17 -19.30 -17.69
C SER A 174 19.99 -18.75 -18.49
N PRO A 175 19.68 -19.28 -19.67
CA PRO A 175 18.51 -18.90 -20.44
C PRO A 175 17.24 -19.32 -19.67
N VAL A 176 16.21 -18.46 -19.70
CA VAL A 176 14.92 -18.70 -19.07
C VAL A 176 13.80 -18.17 -19.96
N SER A 177 12.55 -18.43 -19.60
CA SER A 177 11.40 -17.85 -20.30
C SER A 177 11.35 -16.32 -20.12
N GLY A 178 10.59 -15.62 -20.96
CA GLY A 178 10.36 -14.17 -20.80
C GLY A 178 9.66 -13.84 -19.49
N ASP A 179 8.76 -14.71 -19.04
CA ASP A 179 8.02 -14.55 -17.79
C ASP A 179 8.96 -14.73 -16.58
N ASP A 180 9.85 -15.73 -16.60
CA ASP A 180 10.86 -15.92 -15.55
C ASP A 180 11.85 -14.74 -15.50
N ALA A 181 12.26 -14.21 -16.66
CA ALA A 181 13.13 -13.04 -16.70
C ALA A 181 12.41 -11.79 -16.15
N THR A 182 11.11 -11.65 -16.41
CA THR A 182 10.28 -10.58 -15.82
C THR A 182 10.14 -10.77 -14.32
N ALA A 183 9.88 -12.00 -13.85
CA ALA A 183 9.82 -12.31 -12.42
C ALA A 183 11.17 -12.07 -11.72
N PHE A 184 12.29 -12.35 -12.40
CA PHE A 184 13.63 -12.01 -11.90
C PHE A 184 13.82 -10.50 -11.77
N ALA A 185 13.39 -9.72 -12.75
CA ALA A 185 13.42 -8.25 -12.65
C ALA A 185 12.52 -7.72 -11.50
N GLN A 186 11.40 -8.40 -11.22
CA GLN A 186 10.57 -8.10 -10.03
C GLN A 186 11.31 -8.43 -8.72
N TYR A 187 12.02 -9.56 -8.65
CA TYR A 187 12.87 -9.85 -7.50
C TYR A 187 13.87 -8.72 -7.25
N VAL A 188 14.60 -8.30 -8.28
CA VAL A 188 15.55 -7.19 -8.16
C VAL A 188 14.85 -5.92 -7.71
N ARG A 189 13.72 -5.55 -8.33
CA ARG A 189 12.92 -4.37 -8.00
C ARG A 189 12.53 -4.33 -6.53
N TYR A 190 11.92 -5.38 -6.03
CA TYR A 190 11.35 -5.40 -4.68
C TYR A 190 12.42 -5.53 -3.60
N SER A 191 13.45 -6.32 -3.83
CA SER A 191 14.49 -6.60 -2.82
C SER A 191 15.61 -5.55 -2.81
N TRP A 192 15.96 -5.00 -3.98
CA TRP A 192 17.20 -4.20 -4.12
C TRP A 192 16.99 -2.85 -4.79
N GLY A 193 15.90 -2.64 -5.48
CA GLY A 193 15.69 -1.48 -6.32
C GLY A 193 16.09 -1.77 -7.76
N GLY A 194 16.76 -0.84 -8.39
CA GLY A 194 17.14 -0.90 -9.80
C GLY A 194 16.39 0.12 -10.64
N HIS A 195 17.12 0.88 -11.47
CA HIS A 195 16.53 1.86 -12.37
C HIS A 195 15.54 1.16 -13.33
N PRO A 196 14.36 1.73 -13.63
CA PRO A 196 13.36 1.08 -14.49
C PRO A 196 13.90 0.61 -15.84
N LEU A 197 14.84 1.36 -16.46
CA LEU A 197 15.50 0.93 -17.71
C LEU A 197 16.41 -0.29 -17.50
N VAL A 198 17.10 -0.38 -16.35
CA VAL A 198 17.93 -1.54 -15.98
C VAL A 198 17.05 -2.76 -15.75
N LEU A 199 15.94 -2.60 -15.04
CA LEU A 199 15.00 -3.69 -14.79
C LEU A 199 14.34 -4.18 -16.08
N LYS A 200 14.02 -3.26 -17.00
CA LYS A 200 13.55 -3.62 -18.34
C LYS A 200 14.60 -4.41 -19.12
N LEU A 201 15.86 -3.98 -19.08
CA LEU A 201 16.96 -4.69 -19.73
C LEU A 201 17.11 -6.12 -19.18
N LEU A 202 16.99 -6.33 -17.88
CA LEU A 202 17.04 -7.65 -17.27
C LEU A 202 15.86 -8.53 -17.70
N ALA A 203 14.63 -7.98 -17.75
CA ALA A 203 13.44 -8.68 -18.21
C ALA A 203 13.52 -9.07 -19.69
N ASP A 204 13.93 -8.15 -20.56
CA ASP A 204 14.06 -8.37 -22.01
C ASP A 204 15.18 -9.37 -22.35
N GLY A 205 16.15 -9.51 -21.46
CA GLY A 205 17.34 -10.38 -21.67
C GLY A 205 17.05 -11.87 -21.73
N LYS A 206 15.87 -12.33 -21.31
CA LYS A 206 15.45 -13.75 -21.29
C LYS A 206 16.51 -14.69 -20.69
N ARG A 207 17.20 -14.21 -19.68
CA ARG A 207 18.21 -14.97 -18.94
C ARG A 207 18.31 -14.47 -17.50
N ILE A 208 18.70 -15.35 -16.60
CA ILE A 208 19.14 -14.99 -15.25
C ILE A 208 20.67 -14.94 -15.28
N PRO A 209 21.29 -13.76 -15.03
CA PRO A 209 22.76 -13.64 -15.06
C PRO A 209 23.38 -14.42 -13.91
N ALA A 210 24.56 -15.04 -14.15
CA ALA A 210 25.31 -15.68 -13.08
C ALA A 210 25.91 -14.66 -12.09
N ASP A 211 26.28 -13.49 -12.61
CA ASP A 211 26.77 -12.36 -11.82
C ASP A 211 26.33 -11.02 -12.41
N PHE A 212 26.06 -10.05 -11.55
CA PHE A 212 25.84 -8.66 -11.92
C PHE A 212 26.10 -7.73 -10.73
N THR A 213 26.28 -6.43 -11.02
CA THR A 213 26.48 -5.41 -9.98
C THR A 213 25.55 -4.25 -10.23
N LEU A 214 24.79 -3.83 -9.22
CA LEU A 214 24.05 -2.59 -9.22
C LEU A 214 24.84 -1.50 -8.51
N HIS A 215 24.94 -0.33 -9.13
CA HIS A 215 25.64 0.83 -8.59
C HIS A 215 24.62 1.86 -8.09
N TYR A 216 24.89 2.42 -6.92
CA TYR A 216 24.07 3.45 -6.28
C TYR A 216 24.96 4.58 -5.79
N GLN A 217 24.36 5.76 -5.64
CA GLN A 217 24.95 6.85 -4.90
C GLN A 217 24.00 7.24 -3.77
N GLU A 218 24.51 7.21 -2.55
CA GLU A 218 23.83 7.70 -1.36
C GLU A 218 24.43 9.06 -0.96
N VAL A 219 23.77 9.80 -0.07
CA VAL A 219 24.30 11.09 0.45
C VAL A 219 25.70 10.92 1.02
N GLY A 220 25.96 9.79 1.68
CA GLY A 220 27.25 9.46 2.31
C GLY A 220 28.33 8.96 1.37
N GLY A 221 28.03 8.54 0.14
CA GLY A 221 29.03 7.97 -0.75
C GLY A 221 28.45 7.07 -1.84
N LYS A 222 29.30 6.25 -2.44
CA LYS A 222 28.94 5.28 -3.47
C LYS A 222 28.71 3.90 -2.84
N VAL A 223 27.74 3.17 -3.37
CA VAL A 223 27.40 1.80 -2.96
C VAL A 223 27.36 0.91 -4.20
N ALA A 224 28.08 -0.22 -4.15
CA ALA A 224 27.97 -1.27 -5.15
C ALA A 224 27.40 -2.53 -4.49
N ARG A 225 26.43 -3.15 -5.14
CA ARG A 225 25.88 -4.45 -4.73
C ARG A 225 26.21 -5.48 -5.78
N HIS A 226 27.06 -6.42 -5.41
CA HIS A 226 27.55 -7.50 -6.26
C HIS A 226 26.71 -8.75 -6.02
N PHE A 227 26.04 -9.22 -7.03
CA PHE A 227 25.18 -10.40 -7.01
C PHE A 227 25.91 -11.57 -7.64
N ARG A 228 25.87 -12.72 -6.99
CA ARG A 228 26.26 -14.02 -7.52
C ARG A 228 25.11 -14.99 -7.38
N ILE A 229 24.65 -15.53 -8.48
CA ILE A 229 23.56 -16.48 -8.55
C ILE A 229 24.10 -17.88 -8.77
N SER A 230 23.64 -18.82 -7.98
CA SER A 230 24.05 -20.23 -8.03
C SER A 230 22.83 -21.14 -7.81
N ALA A 231 23.03 -22.44 -8.01
CA ALA A 231 22.01 -23.47 -7.80
C ALA A 231 20.66 -23.18 -8.50
N LEU A 232 20.72 -22.63 -9.70
CA LEU A 232 19.52 -22.34 -10.49
C LEU A 232 18.87 -23.64 -10.94
N THR A 233 17.61 -23.83 -10.59
CA THR A 233 16.80 -25.01 -10.91
C THR A 233 15.46 -24.58 -11.52
N ALA A 234 14.99 -25.32 -12.52
CA ALA A 234 13.65 -25.18 -13.08
C ALA A 234 12.66 -26.11 -12.34
N GLY A 235 11.36 -25.83 -12.43
CA GLY A 235 10.32 -26.68 -11.84
C GLY A 235 10.11 -26.45 -10.35
N ALA A 236 10.40 -25.25 -9.84
CA ALA A 236 10.00 -24.81 -8.50
C ALA A 236 8.45 -24.84 -8.35
N PRO A 237 7.87 -24.83 -7.14
CA PRO A 237 6.42 -24.82 -6.96
C PRO A 237 5.75 -23.66 -7.69
N ALA A 238 4.73 -23.96 -8.51
CA ALA A 238 3.98 -22.93 -9.23
C ALA A 238 3.20 -22.00 -8.30
N THR A 239 2.86 -22.48 -7.09
CA THR A 239 2.11 -21.75 -6.06
C THR A 239 2.80 -21.89 -4.70
N TYR A 240 2.56 -20.90 -3.82
CA TYR A 240 2.96 -21.00 -2.42
C TYR A 240 1.76 -21.38 -1.53
N SER A 241 2.02 -21.77 -0.28
CA SER A 241 0.98 -22.09 0.69
C SER A 241 1.28 -21.46 2.05
N LEU A 242 0.26 -20.86 2.66
CA LEU A 242 0.29 -20.39 4.04
C LEU A 242 -0.30 -21.40 5.03
N ALA A 243 -0.73 -22.58 4.59
CA ALA A 243 -1.44 -23.54 5.42
C ALA A 243 -0.66 -24.06 6.66
N THR A 244 0.68 -23.99 6.61
CA THR A 244 1.56 -24.36 7.74
C THR A 244 1.87 -23.18 8.68
N TYR A 245 1.39 -22.01 8.35
CA TYR A 245 1.61 -20.79 9.12
C TYR A 245 0.28 -20.24 9.64
N ARG A 246 0.33 -19.49 10.72
CA ARG A 246 -0.83 -18.78 11.28
C ARG A 246 -0.59 -17.28 11.32
N PRO A 247 -1.63 -16.45 11.24
CA PRO A 247 -1.50 -15.03 11.51
C PRO A 247 -0.78 -14.80 12.85
N ARG A 248 0.08 -13.79 12.90
CA ARG A 248 0.81 -13.46 14.14
C ARG A 248 -0.18 -13.17 15.25
N PRO A 249 -0.11 -13.90 16.40
CA PRO A 249 -0.99 -13.62 17.52
C PRO A 249 -0.68 -12.25 18.13
N LEU A 250 -1.70 -11.56 18.59
CA LEU A 250 -1.54 -10.28 19.27
C LEU A 250 -0.83 -10.50 20.62
N ALA A 251 0.28 -9.81 20.81
CA ALA A 251 1.00 -9.83 22.07
C ALA A 251 0.23 -9.06 23.18
N ALA A 252 0.40 -9.43 24.45
CA ALA A 252 -0.26 -8.76 25.56
C ALA A 252 0.10 -7.27 25.69
N ASP A 253 1.34 -6.94 25.32
CA ASP A 253 1.91 -5.59 25.33
C ASP A 253 1.92 -4.95 23.93
N ALA A 254 1.11 -5.46 23.01
CA ALA A 254 1.07 -4.95 21.63
C ALA A 254 0.76 -3.44 21.58
N PRO A 255 1.37 -2.70 20.63
CA PRO A 255 1.08 -1.29 20.42
C PRO A 255 -0.41 -1.03 20.18
N PRO A 256 -0.91 0.19 20.47
CA PRO A 256 -2.32 0.54 20.27
C PRO A 256 -2.84 0.24 18.86
N LEU A 257 -2.05 0.50 17.83
CA LEU A 257 -2.41 0.22 16.44
C LEU A 257 -2.68 -1.26 16.20
N GLU A 258 -1.81 -2.14 16.71
CA GLU A 258 -1.99 -3.59 16.53
C GLU A 258 -3.26 -4.09 17.21
N ARG A 259 -3.58 -3.55 18.40
CA ARG A 259 -4.83 -3.88 19.10
C ARG A 259 -6.07 -3.44 18.32
N VAL A 260 -6.05 -2.22 17.78
CA VAL A 260 -7.14 -1.68 16.95
C VAL A 260 -7.35 -2.52 15.69
N LEU A 261 -6.26 -2.84 14.97
CA LEU A 261 -6.34 -3.65 13.74
C LEU A 261 -6.81 -5.08 14.03
N ALA A 262 -6.37 -5.68 15.14
CA ALA A 262 -6.83 -7.00 15.55
C ALA A 262 -8.32 -7.00 15.92
N GLN A 263 -8.82 -5.97 16.62
CA GLN A 263 -10.25 -5.79 16.87
C GLN A 263 -11.05 -5.64 15.57
N ALA A 264 -10.57 -4.81 14.64
CA ALA A 264 -11.22 -4.61 13.34
C ALA A 264 -11.39 -5.92 12.56
N ALA A 265 -10.39 -6.79 12.60
CA ALA A 265 -10.42 -8.08 11.91
C ALA A 265 -11.49 -9.05 12.45
N LEU A 266 -11.97 -8.83 13.65
CA LEU A 266 -13.03 -9.65 14.29
C LEU A 266 -14.45 -9.11 14.01
N LEU A 267 -14.56 -7.89 13.48
CA LEU A 267 -15.86 -7.28 13.21
C LEU A 267 -16.42 -7.77 11.86
N PRO A 268 -17.74 -8.07 11.82
CA PRO A 268 -18.37 -8.37 10.54
C PRO A 268 -18.46 -7.11 9.66
N PRO A 269 -18.63 -7.27 8.35
CA PRO A 269 -18.93 -6.17 7.46
C PRO A 269 -20.17 -5.40 7.94
N LEU A 270 -20.09 -4.08 7.96
CA LEU A 270 -21.18 -3.22 8.39
C LEU A 270 -22.23 -3.10 7.27
N SER A 271 -23.49 -3.11 7.65
CA SER A 271 -24.57 -2.75 6.73
C SER A 271 -24.45 -1.26 6.34
N PRO A 272 -24.67 -0.88 5.06
CA PRO A 272 -24.76 0.53 4.68
C PRO A 272 -26.02 1.22 5.24
N GLN A 273 -26.87 0.48 5.94
CA GLN A 273 -28.01 1.03 6.67
C GLN A 273 -27.58 1.48 8.05
N ALA A 274 -28.17 2.56 8.53
CA ALA A 274 -27.89 3.07 9.87
C ALA A 274 -28.14 2.01 10.96
N HIS A 275 -27.36 2.09 12.04
CA HIS A 275 -27.51 1.18 13.18
C HIS A 275 -28.79 1.47 13.95
N PRO A 276 -29.75 0.53 14.05
CA PRO A 276 -31.02 0.77 14.77
C PRO A 276 -30.81 1.20 16.21
N ALA A 277 -29.79 0.67 16.89
CA ALA A 277 -29.47 1.01 18.27
C ALA A 277 -29.02 2.47 18.43
N LEU A 278 -28.14 2.98 17.54
CA LEU A 278 -27.68 4.38 17.59
C LEU A 278 -28.83 5.34 17.24
N ARG A 279 -29.71 4.97 16.31
CA ARG A 279 -30.92 5.75 16.02
C ARG A 279 -31.85 5.84 17.24
N ALA A 280 -32.16 4.70 17.84
CA ALA A 280 -33.01 4.67 19.04
C ALA A 280 -32.40 5.48 20.18
N GLU A 281 -31.08 5.49 20.31
CA GLU A 281 -30.40 6.30 21.33
C GLU A 281 -30.47 7.79 21.00
N ALA A 282 -30.26 8.20 19.73
CA ALA A 282 -30.45 9.59 19.32
C ALA A 282 -31.86 10.09 19.57
N GLU A 283 -32.90 9.27 19.28
CA GLU A 283 -34.30 9.62 19.59
C GLU A 283 -34.55 9.81 21.08
N LYS A 284 -34.01 8.95 21.94
CA LYS A 284 -34.10 9.12 23.42
C LYS A 284 -33.41 10.41 23.87
N LEU A 285 -32.25 10.74 23.28
CA LEU A 285 -31.51 11.95 23.60
C LEU A 285 -32.30 13.21 23.18
N PHE A 286 -32.95 13.21 22.03
CA PHE A 286 -33.83 14.30 21.62
C PHE A 286 -35.03 14.43 22.60
N ALA A 287 -35.66 13.29 22.98
CA ALA A 287 -36.76 13.29 23.95
C ALA A 287 -36.32 13.79 25.35
N ALA A 288 -35.05 13.63 25.69
CA ALA A 288 -34.43 14.12 26.93
C ALA A 288 -33.90 15.56 26.83
N GLU A 289 -34.25 16.28 25.77
CA GLU A 289 -33.78 17.67 25.50
C GLU A 289 -32.23 17.82 25.43
N LYS A 290 -31.56 16.77 24.91
CA LYS A 290 -30.09 16.72 24.73
C LYS A 290 -29.72 16.69 23.24
N PRO A 291 -29.98 17.79 22.48
CA PRO A 291 -29.80 17.80 21.03
C PRO A 291 -28.32 17.70 20.61
N PHE A 292 -27.36 18.13 21.43
CA PHE A 292 -25.94 18.03 21.12
C PHE A 292 -25.46 16.57 21.17
N GLU A 293 -25.80 15.85 22.22
CA GLU A 293 -25.47 14.43 22.37
C GLU A 293 -26.18 13.58 21.30
N ALA A 294 -27.44 13.90 20.97
CA ALA A 294 -28.16 13.28 19.87
C ALA A 294 -27.44 13.47 18.54
N PHE A 295 -26.96 14.71 18.25
CA PHE A 295 -26.18 15.02 17.08
C PHE A 295 -24.88 14.23 17.01
N LEU A 296 -24.12 14.13 18.11
CA LEU A 296 -22.89 13.33 18.17
C LEU A 296 -23.16 11.83 17.93
N THR A 297 -24.27 11.29 18.47
CA THR A 297 -24.68 9.89 18.23
C THR A 297 -25.03 9.64 16.76
N MET A 298 -25.69 10.58 16.10
CA MET A 298 -25.98 10.50 14.66
C MET A 298 -24.71 10.57 13.81
N LEU A 299 -23.72 11.37 14.21
CA LEU A 299 -22.43 11.41 13.56
C LEU A 299 -21.63 10.12 13.77
N GLU A 300 -21.72 9.49 14.94
CA GLU A 300 -21.11 8.17 15.18
C GLU A 300 -21.67 7.13 14.19
N ASP A 301 -22.99 7.10 13.98
CA ASP A 301 -23.61 6.22 12.98
C ASP A 301 -23.12 6.53 11.56
N HIS A 302 -23.08 7.82 11.19
CA HIS A 302 -22.58 8.25 9.90
C HIS A 302 -21.11 7.83 9.65
N PHE A 303 -20.22 7.99 10.63
CA PHE A 303 -18.81 7.60 10.50
C PHE A 303 -18.61 6.08 10.54
N SER A 304 -19.57 5.35 11.03
CA SER A 304 -19.55 3.88 11.04
C SER A 304 -20.04 3.31 9.71
N THR A 305 -21.20 3.74 9.22
CA THR A 305 -21.90 3.11 8.09
C THR A 305 -21.94 3.94 6.82
N GLY A 306 -21.70 5.25 6.91
CA GLY A 306 -21.93 6.21 5.83
C GLY A 306 -23.43 6.50 5.61
N ALA A 307 -24.30 5.99 6.47
CA ALA A 307 -25.72 6.26 6.39
C ALA A 307 -25.97 7.77 6.48
N LEU A 308 -26.82 8.27 5.61
CA LEU A 308 -27.28 9.65 5.70
C LEU A 308 -28.22 9.75 6.92
N VAL A 309 -28.12 10.90 7.59
CA VAL A 309 -29.07 11.26 8.63
C VAL A 309 -30.48 11.22 8.03
N GLU A 310 -31.37 10.44 8.61
CA GLU A 310 -32.77 10.40 8.19
C GLU A 310 -33.45 11.76 8.39
N LYS A 311 -34.61 11.93 7.75
CA LYS A 311 -35.37 13.16 7.89
C LYS A 311 -35.76 13.36 9.37
N LEU A 312 -35.15 14.36 9.99
CA LEU A 312 -35.49 14.80 11.33
C LEU A 312 -36.88 15.43 11.34
N SER A 313 -37.62 15.24 12.41
CA SER A 313 -38.85 15.98 12.66
C SER A 313 -38.58 17.50 12.75
N LEU A 314 -39.59 18.31 12.51
CA LEU A 314 -39.45 19.77 12.64
C LEU A 314 -38.99 20.21 14.05
N GLN A 315 -39.40 19.48 15.07
CA GLN A 315 -38.99 19.73 16.46
C GLN A 315 -37.50 19.43 16.64
N GLN A 316 -37.02 18.29 16.17
CA GLN A 316 -35.60 17.93 16.22
C GLN A 316 -34.71 18.91 15.42
N GLN A 317 -35.17 19.33 14.24
CA GLN A 317 -34.46 20.34 13.44
C GLN A 317 -34.34 21.67 14.19
N ARG A 318 -35.41 22.15 14.83
CA ARG A 318 -35.37 23.36 15.66
C ARG A 318 -34.43 23.20 16.84
N ALA A 319 -34.51 22.10 17.58
CA ALA A 319 -33.64 21.82 18.71
C ALA A 319 -32.15 21.84 18.31
N MET A 320 -31.80 21.31 17.14
CA MET A 320 -30.44 21.39 16.61
C MET A 320 -30.05 22.81 16.18
N GLN A 321 -30.97 23.55 15.53
CA GLN A 321 -30.75 24.93 15.12
C GLN A 321 -30.59 25.90 16.30
N GLU A 322 -31.17 25.63 17.45
CA GLU A 322 -31.06 26.44 18.67
C GLU A 322 -29.86 26.01 19.55
N CYS A 323 -29.19 24.90 19.19
CA CYS A 323 -28.10 24.34 19.99
C CYS A 323 -26.75 25.00 19.69
N GLN A 324 -26.30 25.91 20.56
CA GLN A 324 -25.06 26.66 20.40
C GLN A 324 -23.80 25.75 20.22
N PRO A 325 -23.63 24.64 20.99
CA PRO A 325 -22.50 23.73 20.76
C PRO A 325 -22.42 23.15 19.35
N ILE A 326 -23.55 22.87 18.69
CA ILE A 326 -23.59 22.40 17.29
C ILE A 326 -23.09 23.48 16.33
N HIS A 327 -23.52 24.74 16.56
CA HIS A 327 -23.07 25.87 15.76
C HIS A 327 -21.57 26.12 15.90
N ASP A 328 -21.05 26.11 17.12
CA ASP A 328 -19.64 26.31 17.41
C ASP A 328 -18.78 25.23 16.76
N LEU A 329 -19.19 23.94 16.88
CA LEU A 329 -18.54 22.83 16.25
C LEU A 329 -18.55 22.95 14.71
N THR A 330 -19.73 23.22 14.13
CA THR A 330 -19.90 23.30 12.68
C THR A 330 -19.11 24.44 12.06
N ARG A 331 -19.12 25.62 12.71
CA ARG A 331 -18.33 26.79 12.31
C ARG A 331 -16.84 26.46 12.33
N GLY A 332 -16.35 25.84 13.40
CA GLY A 332 -14.95 25.47 13.55
C GLY A 332 -14.48 24.49 12.47
N LEU A 333 -15.32 23.50 12.12
CA LEU A 333 -14.97 22.53 11.08
C LEU A 333 -14.86 23.14 9.67
N GLN A 334 -15.47 24.30 9.41
CA GLN A 334 -15.40 25.04 8.14
C GLN A 334 -14.15 25.94 8.02
N ALA A 335 -13.38 26.12 9.09
CA ALA A 335 -12.17 26.94 9.10
C ALA A 335 -11.13 26.40 8.08
N LYS A 336 -10.53 27.33 7.31
CA LYS A 336 -9.58 27.01 6.23
C LYS A 336 -8.18 27.57 6.48
N ASP A 337 -8.08 28.68 7.19
CA ASP A 337 -6.81 29.28 7.56
C ASP A 337 -6.31 28.73 8.91
N LYS A 338 -5.03 28.92 9.14
CA LYS A 338 -4.35 28.33 10.30
C LYS A 338 -4.89 28.87 11.64
N GLU A 339 -5.26 30.15 11.69
CA GLU A 339 -5.78 30.80 12.89
C GLU A 339 -7.17 30.26 13.22
N GLY A 340 -8.09 30.24 12.25
CA GLY A 340 -9.43 29.68 12.44
C GLY A 340 -9.42 28.17 12.78
N ILE A 341 -8.45 27.41 12.26
CA ILE A 341 -8.28 25.99 12.64
C ILE A 341 -7.81 25.88 14.11
N ALA A 342 -6.93 26.79 14.57
CA ALA A 342 -6.48 26.81 15.97
C ALA A 342 -7.61 27.17 16.92
N ASP A 343 -8.45 28.16 16.58
CA ASP A 343 -9.65 28.54 17.34
C ASP A 343 -10.67 27.42 17.39
N ALA A 344 -10.88 26.73 16.25
CA ALA A 344 -11.73 25.54 16.18
C ALA A 344 -11.23 24.42 17.09
N LEU A 345 -9.91 24.21 17.13
CA LEU A 345 -9.28 23.22 18.01
C LEU A 345 -9.56 23.56 19.48
N ALA A 346 -9.38 24.81 19.90
CA ALA A 346 -9.69 25.25 21.26
C ALA A 346 -11.17 25.02 21.60
N THR A 347 -12.08 25.34 20.67
CA THR A 347 -13.54 25.11 20.83
C THR A 347 -13.86 23.63 21.02
N VAL A 348 -13.30 22.73 20.18
CA VAL A 348 -13.52 21.28 20.31
C VAL A 348 -12.97 20.75 21.63
N GLN A 349 -11.81 21.22 22.06
CA GLN A 349 -11.22 20.82 23.33
C GLN A 349 -12.08 21.25 24.53
N GLU A 350 -12.68 22.44 24.48
CA GLU A 350 -13.61 22.89 25.52
C GLU A 350 -14.90 22.07 25.53
N LEU A 351 -15.45 21.75 24.35
CA LEU A 351 -16.61 20.87 24.24
C LEU A 351 -16.31 19.46 24.81
N ARG A 352 -15.12 18.91 24.54
CA ARG A 352 -14.68 17.62 25.11
C ARG A 352 -14.60 17.65 26.64
N LYS A 353 -14.13 18.75 27.24
CA LYS A 353 -14.10 18.89 28.71
C LYS A 353 -15.49 18.86 29.32
N ARG A 354 -16.49 19.45 28.64
CA ARG A 354 -17.88 19.50 29.10
C ARG A 354 -18.63 18.18 28.93
N THR A 355 -18.42 17.48 27.82
CA THR A 355 -19.15 16.26 27.46
C THR A 355 -18.48 14.97 27.94
N GLY A 356 -17.24 15.06 28.45
CA GLY A 356 -16.36 13.95 28.75
C GLY A 356 -15.28 13.78 27.70
N LEU A 357 -14.03 13.64 28.16
CA LEU A 357 -12.84 13.54 27.31
C LEU A 357 -12.83 12.33 26.37
N GLU A 358 -13.65 11.33 26.71
CA GLU A 358 -13.74 10.07 25.97
C GLU A 358 -14.81 10.10 24.86
N GLN A 359 -15.50 11.22 24.66
CA GLN A 359 -16.52 11.32 23.61
C GLN A 359 -15.88 11.15 22.23
N PRO A 360 -16.17 10.05 21.48
CA PRO A 360 -15.37 9.62 20.34
C PRO A 360 -15.46 10.55 19.15
N VAL A 361 -16.65 11.14 18.89
CA VAL A 361 -16.83 12.03 17.74
C VAL A 361 -16.09 13.34 17.94
N LEU A 362 -16.07 13.90 19.15
CA LEU A 362 -15.30 15.10 19.45
C LEU A 362 -13.78 14.83 19.43
N ALA A 363 -13.36 13.63 19.88
CA ALA A 363 -11.97 13.21 19.77
C ALA A 363 -11.54 13.06 18.29
N LEU A 364 -12.41 12.52 17.43
CA LEU A 364 -12.19 12.48 15.99
C LEU A 364 -12.03 13.89 15.40
N PHE A 365 -12.90 14.82 15.74
CA PHE A 365 -12.79 16.19 15.24
C PHE A 365 -11.54 16.91 15.72
N GLU A 366 -11.13 16.71 16.98
CA GLU A 366 -9.85 17.20 17.47
C GLU A 366 -8.69 16.61 16.64
N GLY A 367 -8.70 15.31 16.38
CA GLY A 367 -7.71 14.63 15.54
C GLY A 367 -7.65 15.25 14.14
N ASN A 368 -8.80 15.51 13.51
CA ASN A 368 -8.87 16.09 12.17
C ASN A 368 -8.34 17.54 12.14
N LEU A 369 -8.59 18.33 13.16
CA LEU A 369 -8.05 19.70 13.26
C LEU A 369 -6.54 19.68 13.50
N ARG A 370 -6.03 18.77 14.35
CA ARG A 370 -4.59 18.56 14.54
C ARG A 370 -3.90 18.14 13.25
N ALA A 371 -4.50 17.22 12.49
CA ALA A 371 -3.99 16.79 11.18
C ALA A 371 -3.89 17.97 10.20
N LYS A 372 -4.91 18.85 10.15
CA LYS A 372 -4.87 20.08 9.33
C LYS A 372 -3.75 21.05 9.76
N LEU A 373 -3.35 21.05 11.03
CA LEU A 373 -2.20 21.81 11.56
C LEU A 373 -0.86 21.09 11.36
N GLY A 374 -0.83 19.91 10.77
CA GLY A 374 0.38 19.09 10.59
C GLY A 374 0.86 18.39 11.87
N GLN A 375 0.04 18.33 12.92
CA GLN A 375 0.30 17.64 14.19
C GLN A 375 -0.08 16.17 14.06
N TRP A 376 0.63 15.45 13.18
CA TRP A 376 0.28 14.07 12.79
C TRP A 376 0.38 13.06 13.94
N PRO A 377 1.41 13.07 14.82
CA PRO A 377 1.49 12.15 15.95
C PRO A 377 0.30 12.29 16.91
N GLU A 378 -0.10 13.53 17.23
CA GLU A 378 -1.22 13.82 18.11
C GLU A 378 -2.56 13.41 17.48
N ALA A 379 -2.72 13.64 16.17
CA ALA A 379 -3.88 13.19 15.42
C ALA A 379 -3.99 11.66 15.44
N THR A 380 -2.88 10.96 15.18
CA THR A 380 -2.79 9.50 15.23
C THR A 380 -3.20 8.94 16.60
N ALA A 381 -2.71 9.56 17.68
CA ALA A 381 -3.05 9.14 19.04
C ALA A 381 -4.57 9.25 19.31
N LEU A 382 -5.20 10.34 18.84
CA LEU A 382 -6.64 10.56 18.98
C LEU A 382 -7.46 9.57 18.15
N TYR A 383 -7.08 9.29 16.89
CA TYR A 383 -7.75 8.29 16.07
C TYR A 383 -7.66 6.89 16.69
N LEU A 384 -6.51 6.52 17.24
CA LEU A 384 -6.35 5.27 17.97
C LEU A 384 -7.22 5.21 19.23
N GLN A 385 -7.33 6.32 19.99
CA GLN A 385 -8.24 6.43 21.13
C GLN A 385 -9.70 6.19 20.69
N VAL A 386 -10.14 6.84 19.61
CA VAL A 386 -11.50 6.67 19.06
C VAL A 386 -11.74 5.21 18.68
N LEU A 387 -10.81 4.60 17.93
CA LEU A 387 -10.96 3.23 17.44
C LEU A 387 -10.86 2.17 18.56
N GLN A 388 -10.13 2.43 19.64
CA GLN A 388 -10.15 1.59 20.82
C GLN A 388 -11.52 1.58 21.53
N ALA A 389 -12.19 2.74 21.57
CA ALA A 389 -13.51 2.87 22.16
C ALA A 389 -14.63 2.41 21.21
N LYS A 390 -14.50 2.70 19.92
CA LYS A 390 -15.51 2.49 18.87
C LYS A 390 -14.88 1.89 17.60
N PRO A 391 -14.46 0.63 17.62
CA PRO A 391 -13.75 0.01 16.49
C PRO A 391 -14.60 -0.11 15.21
N GLN A 392 -15.93 0.03 15.31
CA GLN A 392 -16.85 0.04 14.16
C GLN A 392 -16.90 1.38 13.41
N MET A 393 -16.28 2.46 13.88
CA MET A 393 -16.25 3.74 13.17
C MET A 393 -15.31 3.66 11.96
N ALA A 394 -15.78 3.01 10.89
CA ALA A 394 -14.98 2.63 9.73
C ALA A 394 -14.29 3.83 9.03
N ALA A 395 -14.92 5.01 9.03
CA ALA A 395 -14.33 6.22 8.45
C ALA A 395 -13.04 6.66 9.15
N VAL A 396 -12.91 6.38 10.47
CA VAL A 396 -11.74 6.81 11.25
C VAL A 396 -10.47 6.04 10.84
N TYR A 397 -10.61 4.82 10.32
CA TYR A 397 -9.46 4.09 9.76
C TYR A 397 -8.89 4.76 8.50
N GLN A 398 -9.71 5.50 7.75
CA GLN A 398 -9.21 6.31 6.63
C GLN A 398 -8.37 7.48 7.15
N ASP A 399 -8.87 8.22 8.15
CA ASP A 399 -8.15 9.34 8.75
C ASP A 399 -6.85 8.89 9.44
N LEU A 400 -6.88 7.74 10.12
CA LEU A 400 -5.70 7.08 10.71
C LEU A 400 -4.67 6.73 9.63
N GLY A 401 -5.10 6.11 8.54
CA GLY A 401 -4.22 5.76 7.43
C GLY A 401 -3.59 6.99 6.77
N ASP A 402 -4.35 8.06 6.56
CA ASP A 402 -3.84 9.31 6.02
C ASP A 402 -2.78 9.93 6.95
N ALA A 403 -3.01 9.92 8.26
CA ALA A 403 -2.05 10.41 9.24
C ALA A 403 -0.77 9.56 9.31
N LEU A 404 -0.88 8.25 9.19
CA LEU A 404 0.27 7.34 9.14
C LEU A 404 1.07 7.54 7.84
N LEU A 405 0.41 7.71 6.70
CA LEU A 405 1.08 7.99 5.44
C LEU A 405 1.84 9.32 5.49
N ALA A 406 1.26 10.35 6.10
CA ALA A 406 1.93 11.64 6.29
C ALA A 406 3.19 11.53 7.18
N GLN A 407 3.27 10.51 8.02
CA GLN A 407 4.43 10.16 8.84
C GLN A 407 5.38 9.14 8.17
N PHE A 408 5.21 8.88 6.88
CA PHE A 408 5.96 7.91 6.08
C PHE A 408 5.78 6.44 6.51
N ASP A 409 4.76 6.12 7.31
CA ASP A 409 4.42 4.75 7.69
C ASP A 409 3.41 4.15 6.70
N ALA A 410 3.85 3.96 5.46
CA ALA A 410 3.03 3.41 4.38
C ALA A 410 2.46 2.01 4.70
N PRO A 411 3.23 1.05 5.27
CA PRO A 411 2.68 -0.26 5.59
C PRO A 411 1.46 -0.19 6.51
N ASN A 412 1.53 0.58 7.58
CA ASN A 412 0.43 0.73 8.54
C ASN A 412 -0.70 1.62 8.01
N ALA A 413 -0.40 2.57 7.13
CA ALA A 413 -1.42 3.35 6.42
C ALA A 413 -2.34 2.43 5.60
N TRP A 414 -1.78 1.56 4.76
CA TRP A 414 -2.57 0.59 3.98
C TRP A 414 -3.30 -0.44 4.85
N ARG A 415 -2.68 -0.92 5.92
CA ARG A 415 -3.35 -1.81 6.89
C ARG A 415 -4.59 -1.15 7.50
N SER A 416 -4.49 0.13 7.86
CA SER A 416 -5.61 0.90 8.40
C SER A 416 -6.72 1.07 7.35
N TRP A 417 -6.38 1.50 6.14
CA TRP A 417 -7.36 1.64 5.06
C TRP A 417 -8.03 0.30 4.71
N ASP A 418 -7.26 -0.80 4.66
CA ASP A 418 -7.80 -2.13 4.40
C ASP A 418 -8.78 -2.58 5.49
N ALA A 419 -8.47 -2.32 6.77
CA ALA A 419 -9.35 -2.62 7.89
C ALA A 419 -10.70 -1.88 7.77
N GLY A 420 -10.67 -0.57 7.51
CA GLY A 420 -11.88 0.22 7.32
C GLY A 420 -12.69 -0.21 6.08
N ARG A 421 -12.00 -0.49 4.94
CA ARG A 421 -12.65 -0.97 3.71
C ARG A 421 -13.28 -2.36 3.87
N ALA A 422 -12.66 -3.24 4.64
CA ALA A 422 -13.22 -4.56 4.92
C ALA A 422 -14.54 -4.45 5.70
N MET A 423 -14.64 -3.52 6.65
CA MET A 423 -15.85 -3.27 7.41
C MET A 423 -16.93 -2.54 6.61
N ALA A 424 -16.58 -1.49 5.85
CA ALA A 424 -17.55 -0.65 5.16
C ALA A 424 -17.05 -0.27 3.75
N PRO A 425 -17.07 -1.21 2.78
CA PRO A 425 -16.49 -1.01 1.45
C PRO A 425 -17.20 0.08 0.62
N SER A 426 -18.45 0.40 0.94
CA SER A 426 -19.26 1.42 0.26
C SER A 426 -19.01 2.84 0.78
N LEU A 427 -18.24 3.03 1.86
CA LEU A 427 -17.94 4.35 2.41
C LEU A 427 -17.23 5.25 1.39
N ARG A 428 -17.78 6.44 1.17
CA ARG A 428 -17.25 7.42 0.20
C ARG A 428 -15.86 7.91 0.56
N GLN A 429 -15.51 7.90 1.82
CA GLN A 429 -14.21 8.28 2.36
C GLN A 429 -13.06 7.49 1.72
N PHE A 430 -13.25 6.19 1.45
CA PHE A 430 -12.24 5.35 0.82
C PHE A 430 -12.05 5.57 -0.69
N ARG A 431 -12.86 6.44 -1.32
CA ARG A 431 -12.70 6.73 -2.76
C ARG A 431 -11.29 7.22 -3.09
N LYS A 432 -10.72 8.11 -2.27
CA LYS A 432 -9.35 8.62 -2.46
C LYS A 432 -8.31 7.51 -2.47
N VAL A 433 -8.43 6.53 -1.57
CA VAL A 433 -7.52 5.39 -1.49
C VAL A 433 -7.67 4.51 -2.73
N ASN A 434 -8.91 4.23 -3.15
CA ASN A 434 -9.18 3.45 -4.35
C ASN A 434 -8.66 4.14 -5.62
N ASP A 435 -8.76 5.46 -5.71
CA ASP A 435 -8.23 6.26 -6.82
C ASP A 435 -6.70 6.28 -6.80
N LEU A 436 -6.07 6.38 -5.63
CA LEU A 436 -4.62 6.26 -5.47
C LEU A 436 -4.12 4.89 -5.94
N GLU A 437 -4.72 3.80 -5.49
CA GLU A 437 -4.35 2.44 -5.91
C GLU A 437 -4.52 2.25 -7.42
N ARG A 438 -5.60 2.78 -7.99
CA ARG A 438 -5.82 2.78 -9.45
C ARG A 438 -4.74 3.59 -10.19
N SER A 439 -4.36 4.75 -9.68
CA SER A 439 -3.26 5.55 -10.26
C SER A 439 -1.93 4.77 -10.19
N LEU A 440 -1.63 4.13 -9.06
CA LEU A 440 -0.42 3.30 -8.93
C LEU A 440 -0.40 2.15 -9.94
N LEU A 441 -1.53 1.48 -10.18
CA LEU A 441 -1.65 0.42 -11.18
C LEU A 441 -1.43 0.94 -12.60
N ASN A 442 -1.99 2.10 -12.93
CA ASN A 442 -1.95 2.67 -14.27
C ASN A 442 -0.59 3.32 -14.59
N ASP A 443 -0.03 4.07 -13.63
CA ASP A 443 1.16 4.88 -13.84
C ASP A 443 2.45 4.07 -13.60
N TYR A 444 2.37 3.03 -12.76
CA TYR A 444 3.51 2.20 -12.36
C TYR A 444 3.21 0.68 -12.48
N PRO A 445 2.68 0.22 -13.63
CA PRO A 445 2.24 -1.18 -13.80
C PRO A 445 3.37 -2.19 -13.56
N ALA A 446 4.61 -1.77 -13.77
CA ALA A 446 5.78 -2.61 -13.56
C ALA A 446 6.00 -3.07 -12.09
N PHE A 447 5.32 -2.48 -11.11
CA PHE A 447 5.29 -3.00 -9.73
C PHE A 447 4.28 -4.14 -9.56
N PHE A 448 3.32 -4.28 -10.44
CA PHE A 448 2.25 -5.25 -10.35
C PHE A 448 2.36 -6.16 -11.56
N ALA A 449 2.81 -7.41 -11.36
CA ALA A 449 2.99 -8.35 -12.47
C ALA A 449 1.69 -8.42 -13.30
N ASP A 450 1.82 -8.17 -14.59
CA ASP A 450 0.79 -8.13 -15.64
C ASP A 450 -0.68 -7.95 -15.20
N ALA A 451 -1.12 -6.71 -15.19
CA ALA A 451 -2.55 -6.35 -15.12
C ALA A 451 -3.38 -6.83 -16.33
N LYS A 452 -2.80 -7.59 -17.25
CA LYS A 452 -3.51 -8.12 -18.43
C LYS A 452 -4.51 -9.23 -18.11
N ALA A 453 -4.46 -9.85 -16.94
CA ALA A 453 -5.31 -10.98 -16.58
C ALA A 453 -6.57 -10.63 -15.77
N VAL A 454 -6.74 -9.38 -15.34
CA VAL A 454 -7.95 -8.96 -14.60
C VAL A 454 -8.67 -7.86 -15.35
N GLN A 455 -9.33 -8.23 -16.46
CA GLN A 455 -10.49 -7.44 -16.90
C GLN A 455 -11.59 -7.69 -15.86
N PRO A 456 -12.13 -6.64 -15.21
CA PRO A 456 -13.35 -6.81 -14.44
C PRO A 456 -14.43 -7.22 -15.45
N SER A 457 -15.12 -8.32 -15.15
CA SER A 457 -16.31 -8.71 -15.88
C SER A 457 -17.31 -7.54 -15.82
N THR A 458 -17.30 -6.71 -16.85
CA THR A 458 -18.30 -5.67 -17.07
C THR A 458 -19.59 -6.35 -17.51
N SER A 459 -20.37 -6.84 -16.56
CA SER A 459 -21.81 -6.93 -16.74
C SER A 459 -22.35 -5.50 -16.75
N ARG A 460 -22.42 -4.93 -17.94
CA ARG A 460 -23.07 -3.67 -18.26
C ARG A 460 -24.58 -3.88 -18.06
N PRO A 461 -25.26 -3.19 -17.15
CA PRO A 461 -26.71 -3.13 -17.23
C PRO A 461 -27.08 -2.26 -18.44
N ALA A 462 -28.04 -2.76 -19.22
CA ALA A 462 -28.54 -2.17 -20.43
C ALA A 462 -29.00 -0.72 -20.20
N SER A 463 -28.71 0.10 -21.19
CA SER A 463 -29.17 1.46 -21.37
C SER A 463 -30.69 1.58 -21.23
N SER A 464 -31.17 2.50 -20.39
CA SER A 464 -32.48 3.11 -20.56
C SER A 464 -32.32 4.61 -20.78
N THR A 465 -32.66 4.99 -21.99
CA THR A 465 -33.21 6.25 -22.54
C THR A 465 -33.10 7.55 -21.74
N LYS A 466 -32.56 8.54 -22.44
CA LYS A 466 -32.65 9.98 -22.22
C LYS A 466 -34.07 10.45 -21.86
N THR A 467 -34.14 11.36 -20.90
CA THR A 467 -35.09 12.48 -20.98
C THR A 467 -34.38 13.73 -20.47
N GLU A 468 -34.28 14.72 -21.31
CA GLU A 468 -33.82 16.08 -21.01
C GLU A 468 -34.85 16.78 -20.11
N GLY A 469 -34.37 17.55 -19.19
CA GLY A 469 -35.17 18.41 -18.31
C GLY A 469 -34.29 19.41 -17.58
N SER A 470 -34.01 20.51 -18.23
CA SER A 470 -33.47 21.76 -17.73
C SER A 470 -34.34 22.28 -16.58
N THR A 471 -33.71 22.68 -15.45
CA THR A 471 -34.08 23.91 -14.72
C THR A 471 -32.99 24.33 -13.72
N ASN A 472 -32.65 25.57 -13.83
CA ASN A 472 -31.78 26.35 -12.96
C ASN A 472 -32.42 26.69 -11.60
N LEU A 473 -31.57 26.89 -10.60
CA LEU A 473 -31.56 27.92 -9.53
C LEU A 473 -32.35 27.66 -8.23
N PRO A 474 -31.97 28.40 -7.20
CA PRO A 474 -30.80 29.22 -6.90
C PRO A 474 -29.83 28.65 -5.87
#